data_7ce2ddbcf7b5bd8138ca28663392cd63
#
_entry.id   7ce2ddbcf7b5bd8138ca28663392cd63
#
_cell.length_a   1.000
_cell.length_b   1.000
_cell.length_c   1.000
_cell.angle_alpha   90.00
_cell.angle_beta   90.00
_cell.angle_gamma   90.00
#
_symmetry.space_group_name_H-M   'P 1'
#
loop_
_entity.id
_entity.type
_entity.pdbx_description
1 polymer ?
#
loop_
_entity_poly.entity_id
_entity_poly.type
_entity_poly.pdbx_seq_one_letter_code
_entity_poly.pdbx_strand_id
1 'polypeptide(L)'
;MKKLLKFAPLCALLLAIVAFILLLATHSIEYSNGNLKGWYDGPAALFGKGQSLGAWGGLSVVGEFEGKAAWNAVLAFIFLIIALVALLISSVMVFVKIKALEKFGGLIALVAGGLLLVGGIFLFFTLPAFAAANEWNNTNNFALGGGWVVAAILAILGGVASACPAVLALVEKK
;
A
#
# COMPACT_ATOMS: atom_id res chain seq x y z
N MET A 1 11.19 9.55 -25.48
CA MET A 1 10.89 9.63 -24.04
C MET A 1 9.52 10.27 -23.75
N LYS A 2 9.16 11.46 -24.27
CA LYS A 2 7.87 12.15 -23.98
C LYS A 2 6.61 11.32 -24.27
N LYS A 3 6.62 10.41 -25.26
CA LYS A 3 5.48 9.52 -25.55
C LYS A 3 5.25 8.45 -24.47
N LEU A 4 6.32 7.91 -23.87
CA LEU A 4 6.25 6.90 -22.81
C LEU A 4 5.78 7.49 -21.47
N LEU A 5 6.17 8.73 -21.18
CA LEU A 5 5.75 9.43 -19.95
C LEU A 5 4.23 9.64 -19.86
N LYS A 6 3.51 9.65 -20.99
CA LYS A 6 2.04 9.74 -20.98
C LYS A 6 1.36 8.51 -20.37
N PHE A 7 2.03 7.36 -20.38
CA PHE A 7 1.49 6.12 -19.80
C PHE A 7 1.88 5.92 -18.33
N ALA A 8 2.67 6.82 -17.75
CA ALA A 8 3.11 6.72 -16.36
C ALA A 8 1.95 6.61 -15.35
N PRO A 9 0.83 7.38 -15.46
CA PRO A 9 -0.31 7.20 -14.57
C PRO A 9 -0.95 5.82 -14.67
N LEU A 10 -0.99 5.23 -15.88
CA LEU A 10 -1.51 3.89 -16.09
C LEU A 10 -0.61 2.82 -15.43
N CYS A 11 0.70 2.94 -15.59
CA CYS A 11 1.65 2.05 -14.91
C CYS A 11 1.52 2.17 -13.38
N ALA A 12 1.42 3.40 -12.86
CA ALA A 12 1.20 3.63 -11.44
C ALA A 12 -0.12 3.02 -10.94
N LEU A 13 -1.19 3.13 -11.73
CA LEU A 13 -2.48 2.52 -11.44
C LEU A 13 -2.37 1.00 -11.31
N LEU A 14 -1.69 0.33 -12.23
CA LEU A 14 -1.49 -1.12 -12.19
C LEU A 14 -0.70 -1.54 -10.94
N LEU A 15 0.37 -0.83 -10.61
CA LEU A 15 1.16 -1.09 -9.39
C LEU A 15 0.30 -0.89 -8.12
N ALA A 16 -0.52 0.15 -8.08
CA ALA A 16 -1.41 0.43 -6.97
C ALA A 16 -2.51 -0.63 -6.81
N ILE A 17 -3.07 -1.15 -7.92
CA ILE A 17 -4.04 -2.25 -7.88
C ILE A 17 -3.40 -3.51 -7.28
N VAL A 18 -2.20 -3.88 -7.72
CA VAL A 18 -1.50 -5.04 -7.18
C VAL A 18 -1.19 -4.84 -5.69
N ALA A 19 -0.73 -3.66 -5.29
CA ALA A 19 -0.51 -3.34 -3.88
C ALA A 19 -1.78 -3.48 -3.05
N PHE A 20 -2.92 -2.98 -3.56
CA PHE A 20 -4.23 -3.09 -2.90
C PHE A 20 -4.66 -4.55 -2.69
N ILE A 21 -4.50 -5.38 -3.72
CA ILE A 21 -4.83 -6.81 -3.63
C ILE A 21 -3.94 -7.50 -2.60
N LEU A 22 -2.63 -7.22 -2.60
CA LEU A 22 -1.69 -7.83 -1.65
C LEU A 22 -2.02 -7.45 -0.20
N LEU A 23 -2.45 -6.21 0.08
CA LEU A 23 -2.84 -5.80 1.43
C LEU A 23 -4.03 -6.59 1.98
N LEU A 24 -4.96 -6.99 1.13
CA LEU A 24 -6.15 -7.73 1.53
C LEU A 24 -5.96 -9.25 1.51
N ALA A 25 -5.16 -9.75 0.57
CA ALA A 25 -5.05 -11.18 0.28
C ALA A 25 -3.86 -11.87 0.96
N THR A 26 -2.94 -11.11 1.58
CA THR A 26 -1.74 -11.68 2.20
C THR A 26 -1.67 -11.41 3.69
N HIS A 27 -0.76 -12.10 4.37
CA HIS A 27 -0.53 -11.92 5.79
C HIS A 27 0.11 -10.54 6.04
N SER A 28 -0.44 -9.82 7.02
CA SER A 28 0.08 -8.49 7.42
C SER A 28 1.27 -8.61 8.34
N ILE A 29 1.22 -9.56 9.27
CA ILE A 29 2.24 -9.80 10.29
C ILE A 29 2.49 -11.29 10.39
N GLU A 30 3.74 -11.67 10.45
CA GLU A 30 4.20 -13.05 10.59
C GLU A 30 5.00 -13.21 11.88
N TYR A 31 4.78 -14.32 12.56
CA TYR A 31 5.51 -14.73 13.75
C TYR A 31 6.33 -15.97 13.46
N SER A 32 7.59 -15.99 13.89
CA SER A 32 8.44 -17.18 13.79
C SER A 32 9.40 -17.28 14.98
N ASN A 33 9.27 -18.35 15.76
CA ASN A 33 10.19 -18.67 16.86
C ASN A 33 10.44 -20.16 16.92
N GLY A 34 11.54 -20.64 16.33
CA GLY A 34 11.85 -22.05 16.23
C GLY A 34 10.77 -22.82 15.49
N ASN A 35 10.09 -23.74 16.20
CA ASN A 35 9.00 -24.55 15.63
C ASN A 35 7.62 -23.87 15.70
N LEU A 36 7.55 -22.68 16.31
CA LEU A 36 6.32 -21.88 16.38
C LEU A 36 6.26 -20.96 15.19
N LYS A 37 5.16 -21.03 14.45
CA LYS A 37 4.85 -20.11 13.35
C LYS A 37 3.44 -19.57 13.53
N GLY A 38 3.23 -18.34 13.10
CA GLY A 38 1.91 -17.73 13.14
C GLY A 38 1.82 -16.56 12.18
N TRP A 39 0.61 -16.09 11.93
CA TRP A 39 0.37 -14.92 11.12
C TRP A 39 -0.97 -14.25 11.47
N TYR A 40 -1.08 -13.00 11.12
CA TYR A 40 -2.32 -12.23 11.07
C TYR A 40 -2.57 -11.82 9.61
N ASP A 41 -3.80 -11.93 9.16
CA ASP A 41 -4.17 -11.52 7.81
C ASP A 41 -4.17 -10.00 7.61
N GLY A 42 -4.36 -9.54 6.37
CA GLY A 42 -4.46 -8.13 6.05
C GLY A 42 -5.60 -7.42 6.78
N PRO A 43 -6.83 -7.97 6.78
CA PRO A 43 -7.96 -7.42 7.51
C PRO A 43 -7.72 -7.22 9.02
N ALA A 44 -6.95 -8.09 9.67
CA ALA A 44 -6.60 -7.92 11.09
C ALA A 44 -5.86 -6.60 11.35
N ALA A 45 -4.87 -6.26 10.52
CA ALA A 45 -4.12 -5.01 10.66
C ALA A 45 -4.93 -3.77 10.22
N LEU A 46 -5.79 -3.91 9.21
CA LEU A 46 -6.56 -2.81 8.63
C LEU A 46 -7.83 -2.47 9.43
N PHE A 47 -8.51 -3.48 9.96
CA PHE A 47 -9.83 -3.31 10.54
C PHE A 47 -9.92 -3.77 12.00
N GLY A 48 -8.85 -4.34 12.56
CA GLY A 48 -8.86 -4.94 13.89
C GLY A 48 -9.65 -6.24 13.98
N LYS A 49 -10.11 -6.76 12.85
CA LYS A 49 -10.87 -8.01 12.74
C LYS A 49 -10.37 -8.80 11.56
N GLY A 50 -10.10 -10.07 11.74
CA GLY A 50 -9.58 -10.93 10.69
C GLY A 50 -9.28 -12.33 11.19
N GLN A 51 -8.34 -12.98 10.55
CA GLN A 51 -7.89 -14.32 10.93
C GLN A 51 -6.46 -14.28 11.47
N SER A 52 -6.19 -15.15 12.42
CA SER A 52 -4.85 -15.44 12.92
C SER A 52 -4.59 -16.94 12.85
N LEU A 53 -3.36 -17.31 12.56
CA LEU A 53 -2.89 -18.69 12.65
C LEU A 53 -1.82 -18.79 13.73
N GLY A 54 -1.98 -19.77 14.61
CA GLY A 54 -0.90 -20.26 15.46
C GLY A 54 -0.58 -21.70 15.08
N ALA A 55 0.67 -22.01 14.78
CA ALA A 55 1.14 -23.35 14.51
C ALA A 55 2.20 -23.77 15.54
N TRP A 56 2.00 -24.90 16.18
CA TRP A 56 2.91 -25.46 17.17
C TRP A 56 3.00 -26.97 17.01
N GLY A 57 4.24 -27.48 16.94
CA GLY A 57 4.49 -28.92 16.94
C GLY A 57 3.76 -29.70 15.82
N GLY A 58 3.53 -29.07 14.67
CA GLY A 58 2.79 -29.68 13.55
C GLY A 58 1.27 -29.53 13.62
N LEU A 59 0.73 -28.96 14.71
CA LEU A 59 -0.67 -28.59 14.82
C LEU A 59 -0.84 -27.13 14.42
N SER A 60 -1.77 -26.83 13.53
CA SER A 60 -2.13 -25.46 13.15
C SER A 60 -3.57 -25.17 13.56
N VAL A 61 -3.78 -24.05 14.25
CA VAL A 61 -5.10 -23.57 14.65
C VAL A 61 -5.32 -22.22 13.98
N VAL A 62 -6.33 -22.15 13.13
CA VAL A 62 -6.84 -20.89 12.59
C VAL A 62 -7.93 -20.41 13.53
N GLY A 63 -7.80 -19.19 14.01
CA GLY A 63 -8.78 -18.54 14.88
C GLY A 63 -9.20 -17.17 14.33
N GLU A 64 -10.33 -16.69 14.80
CA GLU A 64 -10.74 -15.31 14.57
C GLU A 64 -9.93 -14.39 15.44
N PHE A 65 -9.45 -13.28 14.85
CA PHE A 65 -8.78 -12.21 15.55
C PHE A 65 -9.74 -11.05 15.76
N GLU A 66 -9.88 -10.63 16.99
CA GLU A 66 -10.54 -9.37 17.36
C GLU A 66 -9.58 -8.54 18.22
N GLY A 67 -9.22 -7.37 17.72
CA GLY A 67 -8.28 -6.47 18.37
C GLY A 67 -8.41 -5.06 17.82
N LYS A 68 -7.32 -4.30 17.90
CA LYS A 68 -7.27 -2.93 17.40
C LYS A 68 -6.50 -2.87 16.09
N ALA A 69 -7.01 -2.12 15.12
CA ALA A 69 -6.34 -1.87 13.86
C ALA A 69 -5.05 -1.04 14.05
N ALA A 70 -4.08 -1.22 13.16
CA ALA A 70 -2.90 -0.36 13.10
C ALA A 70 -3.28 0.96 12.41
N TRP A 71 -3.28 2.06 13.12
CA TRP A 71 -3.74 3.37 12.62
C TRP A 71 -3.03 3.81 11.33
N ASN A 72 -1.73 3.54 11.22
CA ASN A 72 -0.94 3.87 10.04
C ASN A 72 -1.28 2.97 8.83
N ALA A 73 -1.61 1.70 9.05
CA ALA A 73 -2.10 0.80 8.00
C ALA A 73 -3.47 1.28 7.47
N VAL A 74 -4.36 1.70 8.37
CA VAL A 74 -5.66 2.28 8.00
C VAL A 74 -5.46 3.54 7.15
N LEU A 75 -4.58 4.45 7.56
CA LEU A 75 -4.28 5.65 6.77
C LEU A 75 -3.66 5.32 5.42
N ALA A 76 -2.70 4.39 5.38
CA ALA A 76 -2.08 3.92 4.14
C ALA A 76 -3.14 3.33 3.19
N PHE A 77 -4.08 2.56 3.71
CA PHE A 77 -5.17 1.97 2.94
C PHE A 77 -6.11 3.04 2.36
N ILE A 78 -6.48 4.05 3.17
CA ILE A 78 -7.29 5.18 2.72
C ILE A 78 -6.54 5.96 1.61
N PHE A 79 -5.25 6.25 1.79
CA PHE A 79 -4.44 6.93 0.80
C PHE A 79 -4.34 6.13 -0.50
N LEU A 80 -4.22 4.81 -0.41
CA LEU A 80 -4.19 3.93 -1.57
C LEU A 80 -5.52 3.96 -2.34
N ILE A 81 -6.66 3.93 -1.66
CA ILE A 81 -7.99 4.04 -2.30
C ILE A 81 -8.14 5.39 -3.01
N ILE A 82 -7.79 6.49 -2.34
CA ILE A 82 -7.88 7.83 -2.94
C ILE A 82 -6.95 7.92 -4.16
N ALA A 83 -5.73 7.39 -4.04
CA ALA A 83 -4.76 7.36 -5.12
C ALA A 83 -5.24 6.52 -6.32
N LEU A 84 -5.86 5.35 -6.08
CA LEU A 84 -6.44 4.51 -7.13
C LEU A 84 -7.50 5.25 -7.93
N VAL A 85 -8.43 5.93 -7.25
CA VAL A 85 -9.47 6.73 -7.91
C VAL A 85 -8.85 7.87 -8.70
N ALA A 86 -7.88 8.60 -8.12
CA ALA A 86 -7.20 9.70 -8.78
C ALA A 86 -6.40 9.25 -10.01
N LEU A 87 -5.69 8.10 -9.91
CA LEU A 87 -4.95 7.52 -11.03
C LEU A 87 -5.87 7.01 -12.13
N LEU A 88 -7.02 6.45 -11.79
CA LEU A 88 -8.03 6.05 -12.76
C LEU A 88 -8.51 7.27 -13.56
N ILE A 89 -8.88 8.34 -12.87
CA ILE A 89 -9.30 9.61 -13.51
C ILE A 89 -8.16 10.14 -14.38
N SER A 90 -6.94 10.23 -13.87
CA SER A 90 -5.78 10.72 -14.63
C SER A 90 -5.50 9.85 -15.87
N SER A 91 -5.62 8.52 -15.75
CA SER A 91 -5.42 7.59 -16.86
C SER A 91 -6.47 7.78 -17.95
N VAL A 92 -7.75 7.94 -17.58
CA VAL A 92 -8.83 8.22 -18.55
C VAL A 92 -8.58 9.54 -19.29
N MET A 93 -8.11 10.58 -18.59
CA MET A 93 -7.79 11.89 -19.20
C MET A 93 -6.70 11.82 -20.27
N VAL A 94 -5.79 10.85 -20.19
CA VAL A 94 -4.76 10.62 -21.23
C VAL A 94 -5.39 10.21 -22.57
N PHE A 95 -6.51 9.48 -22.53
CA PHE A 95 -7.20 9.01 -23.74
C PHE A 95 -8.21 10.04 -24.28
N VAL A 96 -8.83 10.81 -23.40
CA VAL A 96 -9.79 11.87 -23.75
C VAL A 96 -9.03 13.17 -24.00
N LYS A 97 -8.62 13.44 -25.22
CA LYS A 97 -7.78 14.58 -25.67
C LYS A 97 -8.43 15.96 -25.47
N ILE A 98 -8.86 16.29 -24.26
CA ILE A 98 -9.43 17.60 -23.91
C ILE A 98 -8.30 18.48 -23.35
N LYS A 99 -7.88 19.48 -24.12
CA LYS A 99 -6.75 20.40 -23.76
C LYS A 99 -6.90 21.03 -22.36
N ALA A 100 -8.12 21.36 -21.95
CA ALA A 100 -8.40 21.94 -20.63
C ALA A 100 -8.10 20.94 -19.48
N LEU A 101 -8.27 19.63 -19.71
CA LEU A 101 -8.08 18.59 -18.72
C LEU A 101 -6.65 18.07 -18.63
N GLU A 102 -5.80 18.31 -19.65
CA GLU A 102 -4.40 17.85 -19.65
C GLU A 102 -3.60 18.43 -18.47
N LYS A 103 -3.83 19.72 -18.14
CA LYS A 103 -3.17 20.37 -16.99
C LYS A 103 -3.61 19.77 -15.65
N PHE A 104 -4.90 19.47 -15.51
CA PHE A 104 -5.45 18.89 -14.29
C PHE A 104 -5.03 17.43 -14.12
N GLY A 105 -4.93 16.66 -15.21
CA GLY A 105 -4.46 15.27 -15.17
C GLY A 105 -3.07 15.12 -14.56
N GLY A 106 -2.14 16.02 -14.90
CA GLY A 106 -0.80 16.05 -14.32
C GLY A 106 -0.79 16.37 -12.81
N LEU A 107 -1.63 17.32 -12.38
CA LEU A 107 -1.76 17.66 -10.96
C LEU A 107 -2.38 16.51 -10.15
N ILE A 108 -3.43 15.89 -10.68
CA ILE A 108 -4.09 14.73 -10.07
C ILE A 108 -3.10 13.57 -9.94
N ALA A 109 -2.31 13.28 -10.98
CA ALA A 109 -1.29 12.25 -10.94
C ALA A 109 -0.18 12.56 -9.90
N LEU A 110 0.21 13.82 -9.75
CA LEU A 110 1.19 14.24 -8.75
C LEU A 110 0.67 14.03 -7.32
N VAL A 111 -0.57 14.43 -7.05
CA VAL A 111 -1.21 14.22 -5.73
C VAL A 111 -1.36 12.73 -5.43
N ALA A 112 -1.84 11.95 -6.40
CA ALA A 112 -1.93 10.49 -6.25
C ALA A 112 -0.57 9.85 -5.98
N GLY A 113 0.48 10.31 -6.67
CA GLY A 113 1.85 9.89 -6.44
C GLY A 113 2.33 10.18 -5.02
N GLY A 114 2.06 11.38 -4.50
CA GLY A 114 2.36 11.75 -3.12
C GLY A 114 1.65 10.86 -2.09
N LEU A 115 0.36 10.58 -2.30
CA LEU A 115 -0.41 9.69 -1.43
C LEU A 115 0.13 8.25 -1.44
N LEU A 116 0.53 7.72 -2.60
CA LEU A 116 1.13 6.40 -2.72
C LEU A 116 2.49 6.33 -2.00
N LEU A 117 3.33 7.36 -2.13
CA LEU A 117 4.63 7.42 -1.45
C LEU A 117 4.45 7.42 0.06
N VAL A 118 3.60 8.30 0.60
CA VAL A 118 3.35 8.39 2.04
C VAL A 118 2.68 7.11 2.54
N GLY A 119 1.69 6.59 1.82
CA GLY A 119 1.03 5.33 2.16
C GLY A 119 2.00 4.15 2.19
N GLY A 120 2.86 4.03 1.18
CA GLY A 120 3.89 2.98 1.13
C GLY A 120 4.86 3.06 2.31
N ILE A 121 5.29 4.26 2.70
CA ILE A 121 6.13 4.46 3.89
C ILE A 121 5.38 4.04 5.16
N PHE A 122 4.11 4.41 5.31
CA PHE A 122 3.31 4.04 6.48
C PHE A 122 3.14 2.53 6.62
N LEU A 123 3.06 1.78 5.53
CA LEU A 123 2.95 0.32 5.57
C LEU A 123 4.16 -0.33 6.24
N PHE A 124 5.38 0.20 6.10
CA PHE A 124 6.56 -0.34 6.79
C PHE A 124 6.49 -0.21 8.31
N PHE A 125 5.71 0.74 8.82
CA PHE A 125 5.53 0.93 10.26
C PHE A 125 4.31 0.19 10.83
N THR A 126 3.69 -0.71 10.06
CA THR A 126 2.48 -1.42 10.51
C THR A 126 2.75 -2.30 11.71
N LEU A 127 3.85 -3.05 11.75
CA LEU A 127 4.15 -3.92 12.87
C LEU A 127 4.24 -3.17 14.21
N PRO A 128 5.07 -2.11 14.36
CA PRO A 128 5.13 -1.40 15.64
C PRO A 128 3.80 -0.71 16.01
N ALA A 129 3.04 -0.21 15.03
CA ALA A 129 1.75 0.40 15.32
C ALA A 129 0.69 -0.62 15.73
N PHE A 130 0.67 -1.79 15.11
CA PHE A 130 -0.22 -2.89 15.48
C PHE A 130 0.10 -3.43 16.87
N ALA A 131 1.38 -3.63 17.17
CA ALA A 131 1.84 -4.08 18.47
C ALA A 131 1.47 -3.07 19.58
N ALA A 132 1.68 -1.79 19.33
CA ALA A 132 1.31 -0.74 20.28
C ALA A 132 -0.22 -0.67 20.48
N ALA A 133 -1.02 -0.79 19.43
CA ALA A 133 -2.46 -0.78 19.51
C ALA A 133 -3.02 -1.97 20.31
N ASN A 134 -2.37 -3.13 20.23
CA ASN A 134 -2.80 -4.36 20.90
C ASN A 134 -2.00 -4.67 22.18
N GLU A 135 -1.23 -3.68 22.68
CA GLU A 135 -0.53 -3.74 23.96
C GLU A 135 0.49 -4.90 24.07
N TRP A 136 1.16 -5.22 22.94
CA TRP A 136 2.17 -6.27 22.92
C TRP A 136 3.45 -5.83 23.63
N ASN A 137 3.91 -6.62 24.58
CA ASN A 137 5.12 -6.33 25.33
C ASN A 137 6.42 -6.66 24.59
N ASN A 138 6.37 -7.50 23.56
CA ASN A 138 7.53 -7.95 22.83
C ASN A 138 7.20 -8.26 21.37
N THR A 139 8.00 -7.77 20.45
CA THR A 139 7.86 -7.97 19.00
C THR A 139 9.07 -8.67 18.36
N ASN A 140 10.02 -9.19 19.15
CA ASN A 140 11.30 -9.70 18.63
C ASN A 140 11.17 -10.83 17.60
N ASN A 141 10.09 -11.61 17.65
CA ASN A 141 9.86 -12.74 16.75
C ASN A 141 8.79 -12.44 15.68
N PHE A 142 8.36 -11.19 15.59
CA PHE A 142 7.38 -10.74 14.61
C PHE A 142 8.05 -9.98 13.49
N ALA A 143 7.55 -10.15 12.29
CA ALA A 143 7.96 -9.43 11.09
C ALA A 143 6.74 -8.95 10.31
N LEU A 144 6.92 -7.92 9.50
CA LEU A 144 5.93 -7.53 8.51
C LEU A 144 5.84 -8.63 7.45
N GLY A 145 4.63 -9.05 7.12
CA GLY A 145 4.38 -10.11 6.14
C GLY A 145 4.96 -9.77 4.76
N GLY A 146 5.53 -10.76 4.09
CA GLY A 146 6.22 -10.56 2.81
C GLY A 146 5.34 -9.88 1.75
N GLY A 147 4.06 -10.22 1.67
CA GLY A 147 3.10 -9.57 0.77
C GLY A 147 2.90 -8.08 1.07
N TRP A 148 2.93 -7.69 2.34
CA TRP A 148 2.82 -6.30 2.77
C TRP A 148 4.08 -5.49 2.47
N VAL A 149 5.26 -6.09 2.62
CA VAL A 149 6.53 -5.48 2.18
C VAL A 149 6.50 -5.21 0.68
N VAL A 150 6.06 -6.19 -0.12
CA VAL A 150 5.92 -6.01 -1.57
C VAL A 150 4.88 -4.94 -1.89
N ALA A 151 3.73 -4.91 -1.22
CA ALA A 151 2.71 -3.87 -1.40
C ALA A 151 3.26 -2.47 -1.11
N ALA A 152 4.04 -2.31 -0.03
CA ALA A 152 4.68 -1.04 0.31
C ALA A 152 5.66 -0.59 -0.78
N ILE A 153 6.50 -1.49 -1.29
CA ILE A 153 7.43 -1.20 -2.38
C ILE A 153 6.69 -0.81 -3.65
N LEU A 154 5.63 -1.55 -4.04
CA LEU A 154 4.83 -1.25 -5.22
C LEU A 154 4.11 0.09 -5.10
N ALA A 155 3.60 0.44 -3.92
CA ALA A 155 3.01 1.75 -3.67
C ALA A 155 4.05 2.88 -3.86
N ILE A 156 5.27 2.72 -3.32
CA ILE A 156 6.35 3.69 -3.48
C ILE A 156 6.75 3.81 -4.96
N LEU A 157 6.95 2.70 -5.67
CA LEU A 157 7.30 2.71 -7.09
C LEU A 157 6.19 3.33 -7.94
N GLY A 158 4.93 3.03 -7.64
CA GLY A 158 3.77 3.64 -8.27
C GLY A 158 3.71 5.14 -8.01
N GLY A 159 4.04 5.56 -6.80
CA GLY A 159 4.13 6.97 -6.41
C GLY A 159 5.19 7.73 -7.22
N VAL A 160 6.39 7.19 -7.32
CA VAL A 160 7.48 7.75 -8.14
C VAL A 160 7.08 7.80 -9.61
N ALA A 161 6.55 6.70 -10.16
CA ALA A 161 6.12 6.64 -11.55
C ALA A 161 5.04 7.68 -11.88
N SER A 162 4.09 7.90 -10.98
CA SER A 162 3.01 8.88 -11.15
C SER A 162 3.51 10.32 -11.06
N ALA A 163 4.41 10.64 -10.13
CA ALA A 163 4.92 11.99 -9.90
C ALA A 163 5.96 12.43 -10.95
N CYS A 164 6.75 11.51 -11.49
CA CYS A 164 7.86 11.79 -12.37
C CYS A 164 7.50 12.68 -13.59
N PRO A 165 6.41 12.43 -14.36
CA PRO A 165 6.06 13.26 -15.51
C PRO A 165 5.73 14.69 -15.14
N ALA A 166 5.06 14.91 -14.00
CA ALA A 166 4.68 16.23 -13.54
C ALA A 166 5.91 17.05 -13.08
N VAL A 167 6.84 16.40 -12.37
CA VAL A 167 8.10 17.02 -11.94
C VAL A 167 8.96 17.41 -13.14
N LEU A 168 9.12 16.50 -14.12
CA LEU A 168 9.88 16.79 -15.34
C LEU A 168 9.29 17.96 -16.13
N ALA A 169 7.95 18.04 -16.22
CA ALA A 169 7.29 19.17 -16.89
C ALA A 169 7.50 20.51 -16.19
N LEU A 170 7.71 20.52 -14.87
CA LEU A 170 8.04 21.72 -14.10
C LEU A 170 9.49 22.15 -14.30
N VAL A 171 10.43 21.20 -14.41
CA VAL A 171 11.85 21.48 -14.62
C VAL A 171 12.13 21.99 -16.04
N GLU A 172 11.45 21.43 -17.05
CA GLU A 172 11.61 21.87 -18.47
C GLU A 172 11.07 23.29 -18.74
N LYS A 173 10.28 23.88 -17.82
CA LYS A 173 9.74 25.24 -17.96
C LYS A 173 10.66 26.33 -17.39
N LYS A 174 11.74 25.96 -16.73
CA LYS A 174 12.79 26.88 -16.28
C LYS A 174 13.91 26.97 -17.32
#